data_041e54b98fd823ceb7af96888b2f8dbe
#
_entry.id   041e54b98fd823ceb7af96888b2f8dbe
#
_cell.length_a   1.000
_cell.length_b   1.000
_cell.length_c   1.000
_cell.angle_alpha   90.00
_cell.angle_beta   90.00
_cell.angle_gamma   90.00
#
_symmetry.space_group_name_H-M   'P 1'
#
loop_
_entity.id
_entity.type
_entity.pdbx_description
1 polymer ?
#
loop_
_entity_poly.entity_id
_entity_poly.type
_entity_poly.pdbx_seq_one_letter_code
_entity_poly.pdbx_strand_id
1 'polypeptide(L)'
;MKKFRLLTAFLAAAQLSFAANYPAEIPLWNGVAPGSEGKTEPELVVKNQAGEISSVSRIHRPSLTPYLPAPAQANGCAILVIPGGGHRVLAIAHEGYNVAEWLRAHGIAAFVLKHRLANETNSTYQIERESLADTQRAMRLIRSRAAEWHVDPARLGVMGFSAGGEMAWLVSAKNDNGLAEAKELVDKFGCRPAFQALI
;
A
#
# COMPACT_ATOMS: atom_id res chain seq x y z
N MET A 1 55.82 -37.21 28.07
CA MET A 1 54.79 -36.20 28.33
C MET A 1 54.24 -35.71 27.00
N LYS A 2 53.06 -36.19 26.51
CA LYS A 2 52.45 -35.79 25.24
C LYS A 2 51.44 -34.69 25.55
N LYS A 3 51.64 -33.50 24.97
CA LYS A 3 50.75 -32.34 25.07
C LYS A 3 49.58 -32.51 24.08
N PHE A 4 48.38 -32.71 24.60
CA PHE A 4 47.14 -32.62 23.82
C PHE A 4 46.80 -31.16 23.57
N ARG A 5 46.72 -30.75 22.29
CA ARG A 5 46.18 -29.48 21.87
C ARG A 5 44.71 -29.67 21.58
N LEU A 6 43.87 -29.05 22.39
CA LEU A 6 42.42 -28.95 22.16
C LEU A 6 42.17 -27.90 21.07
N LEU A 7 41.68 -28.34 19.92
CA LEU A 7 41.24 -27.45 18.81
C LEU A 7 39.80 -27.09 19.01
N THR A 8 39.49 -25.91 19.52
CA THR A 8 38.14 -25.38 19.65
C THR A 8 37.69 -24.85 18.30
N ALA A 9 36.82 -25.57 17.61
CA ALA A 9 36.19 -25.11 16.38
C ALA A 9 35.03 -24.16 16.75
N PHE A 10 35.17 -22.88 16.45
CA PHE A 10 34.06 -21.91 16.48
C PHE A 10 33.16 -22.14 15.26
N LEU A 11 31.99 -22.71 15.48
CA LEU A 11 30.92 -22.73 14.49
C LEU A 11 30.31 -21.31 14.44
N ALA A 12 30.66 -20.52 13.44
CA ALA A 12 29.96 -19.29 13.14
C ALA A 12 28.63 -19.65 12.47
N ALA A 13 27.56 -19.59 13.23
CA ALA A 13 26.20 -19.66 12.68
C ALA A 13 25.96 -18.40 11.84
N ALA A 14 25.98 -18.52 10.53
CA ALA A 14 25.54 -17.45 9.63
C ALA A 14 24.02 -17.29 9.83
N GLN A 15 23.62 -16.23 10.49
CA GLN A 15 22.21 -15.80 10.52
C GLN A 15 21.85 -15.31 9.12
N LEU A 16 21.17 -16.16 8.36
CA LEU A 16 20.50 -15.74 7.13
C LEU A 16 19.35 -14.80 7.56
N SER A 17 19.61 -13.49 7.51
CA SER A 17 18.56 -12.49 7.60
C SER A 17 17.75 -12.56 6.30
N PHE A 18 16.58 -13.19 6.37
CA PHE A 18 15.58 -13.07 5.31
C PHE A 18 15.04 -11.64 5.37
N ALA A 19 15.61 -10.74 4.56
CA ALA A 19 14.99 -9.45 4.31
C ALA A 19 13.59 -9.73 3.71
N ALA A 20 12.53 -9.22 4.35
CA ALA A 20 11.19 -9.34 3.81
C ALA A 20 11.17 -8.71 2.40
N ASN A 21 10.92 -9.53 1.40
CA ASN A 21 10.97 -9.11 -0.01
C ASN A 21 9.56 -8.60 -0.38
N TYR A 22 9.29 -7.33 -0.10
CA TYR A 22 8.03 -6.69 -0.47
C TYR A 22 7.94 -6.52 -2.00
N PRO A 23 6.75 -6.67 -2.61
CA PRO A 23 6.56 -6.36 -4.03
C PRO A 23 6.92 -4.90 -4.33
N ALA A 24 7.33 -4.64 -5.58
CA ALA A 24 7.69 -3.29 -6.01
C ALA A 24 6.49 -2.33 -5.94
N GLU A 25 6.73 -1.16 -5.39
CA GLU A 25 5.72 -0.09 -5.34
C GLU A 25 5.50 0.54 -6.72
N ILE A 26 4.27 0.90 -7.00
CA ILE A 26 3.84 1.58 -8.21
C ILE A 26 3.42 2.99 -7.82
N PRO A 27 4.08 4.06 -8.32
CA PRO A 27 3.66 5.43 -8.06
C PRO A 27 2.23 5.67 -8.54
N LEU A 28 1.42 6.40 -7.77
CA LEU A 28 0.06 6.76 -8.16
C LEU A 28 0.03 7.85 -9.25
N TRP A 29 1.02 8.72 -9.28
CA TRP A 29 1.09 9.89 -10.14
C TRP A 29 2.29 9.83 -11.07
N ASN A 30 2.11 10.28 -12.29
CA ASN A 30 3.22 10.46 -13.23
C ASN A 30 4.01 11.72 -12.84
N GLY A 31 5.15 11.52 -12.14
CA GLY A 31 5.95 12.62 -11.61
C GLY A 31 5.54 13.03 -10.20
N VAL A 32 5.51 14.35 -9.94
CA VAL A 32 5.18 14.89 -8.62
C VAL A 32 3.66 14.81 -8.39
N ALA A 33 3.26 14.27 -7.24
CA ALA A 33 1.86 14.24 -6.86
C ALA A 33 1.34 15.69 -6.66
N PRO A 34 0.15 16.05 -7.17
CA PRO A 34 -0.42 17.39 -7.01
C PRO A 34 -0.50 17.80 -5.53
N GLY A 35 0.07 18.95 -5.15
CA GLY A 35 0.20 19.43 -3.78
C GLY A 35 1.46 18.93 -3.05
N SER A 36 2.35 18.19 -3.73
CA SER A 36 3.66 17.76 -3.21
C SER A 36 4.82 18.50 -3.89
N GLU A 37 4.55 19.57 -4.63
CA GLU A 37 5.56 20.36 -5.33
C GLU A 37 6.58 20.93 -4.33
N GLY A 38 7.86 20.75 -4.61
CA GLY A 38 8.97 21.20 -3.78
C GLY A 38 9.23 20.37 -2.52
N LYS A 39 8.44 19.33 -2.24
CA LYS A 39 8.67 18.41 -1.12
C LYS A 39 9.64 17.31 -1.54
N THR A 40 10.83 17.32 -0.95
CA THR A 40 11.94 16.42 -1.31
C THR A 40 12.41 15.55 -0.16
N GLU A 41 11.87 15.75 1.04
CA GLU A 41 12.24 14.99 2.22
C GLU A 41 11.95 13.50 2.02
N PRO A 42 12.87 12.62 2.42
CA PRO A 42 12.67 11.18 2.30
C PRO A 42 11.58 10.71 3.26
N GLU A 43 10.91 9.62 2.89
CA GLU A 43 10.00 8.91 3.78
C GLU A 43 10.71 8.50 5.07
N LEU A 44 10.00 8.58 6.17
CA LEU A 44 10.44 8.06 7.45
C LEU A 44 9.89 6.64 7.62
N VAL A 45 10.78 5.67 7.52
CA VAL A 45 10.47 4.23 7.67
C VAL A 45 10.90 3.79 9.07
N VAL A 46 9.96 3.32 9.87
CA VAL A 46 10.24 2.70 11.17
C VAL A 46 10.28 1.20 10.99
N LYS A 47 11.32 0.57 11.58
CA LYS A 47 11.50 -0.88 11.55
C LYS A 47 11.30 -1.48 12.94
N ASN A 48 10.83 -2.72 12.98
CA ASN A 48 10.74 -3.52 14.20
C ASN A 48 12.12 -4.08 14.60
N GLN A 49 12.20 -4.81 15.71
CA GLN A 49 13.44 -5.41 16.20
C GLN A 49 14.05 -6.44 15.24
N ALA A 50 13.24 -7.04 14.36
CA ALA A 50 13.70 -7.97 13.32
C ALA A 50 14.24 -7.26 12.06
N GLY A 51 14.19 -5.91 12.01
CA GLY A 51 14.62 -5.11 10.87
C GLY A 51 13.57 -5.00 9.76
N GLU A 52 12.35 -5.49 9.98
CA GLU A 52 11.25 -5.40 9.03
C GLU A 52 10.52 -4.07 9.16
N ILE A 53 9.96 -3.57 8.06
CA ILE A 53 9.15 -2.34 8.06
C ILE A 53 7.96 -2.53 9.00
N SER A 54 7.74 -1.59 9.91
CA SER A 54 6.58 -1.53 10.80
C SER A 54 5.60 -0.45 10.35
N SER A 55 6.10 0.77 10.16
CA SER A 55 5.29 1.91 9.76
C SER A 55 6.05 2.87 8.85
N VAL A 56 5.29 3.72 8.13
CA VAL A 56 5.84 4.73 7.21
C VAL A 56 5.13 6.04 7.42
N SER A 57 5.88 7.15 7.34
CA SER A 57 5.36 8.53 7.37
C SER A 57 6.18 9.44 6.44
N ARG A 58 5.88 10.73 6.39
CA ARG A 58 6.48 11.70 5.47
C ARG A 58 6.35 11.27 4.01
N ILE A 59 5.10 10.94 3.64
CA ILE A 59 4.80 10.43 2.31
C ILE A 59 4.51 11.61 1.38
N HIS A 60 5.41 11.86 0.41
CA HIS A 60 5.25 12.88 -0.63
C HIS A 60 5.07 12.25 -2.02
N ARG A 61 5.36 10.95 -2.13
CA ARG A 61 5.21 10.14 -3.34
C ARG A 61 4.28 8.97 -3.07
N PRO A 62 2.96 9.20 -3.07
CA PRO A 62 2.00 8.14 -2.79
C PRO A 62 2.10 7.02 -3.82
N SER A 63 1.93 5.78 -3.35
CA SER A 63 2.16 4.58 -4.15
C SER A 63 1.20 3.44 -3.79
N LEU A 64 1.20 2.42 -4.64
CA LEU A 64 0.44 1.20 -4.50
C LEU A 64 1.38 0.00 -4.51
N THR A 65 1.26 -0.90 -3.54
CA THR A 65 2.01 -2.16 -3.51
C THR A 65 1.07 -3.32 -3.87
N PRO A 66 1.21 -3.95 -5.06
CA PRO A 66 0.34 -5.04 -5.48
C PRO A 66 0.74 -6.37 -4.86
N TYR A 67 -0.23 -7.10 -4.32
CA TYR A 67 -0.13 -8.48 -3.86
C TYR A 67 -1.05 -9.34 -4.72
N LEU A 68 -0.50 -9.96 -5.75
CA LEU A 68 -1.26 -10.69 -6.75
C LEU A 68 -1.20 -12.20 -6.49
N PRO A 69 -2.35 -12.91 -6.45
CA PRO A 69 -2.35 -14.36 -6.43
C PRO A 69 -1.77 -14.92 -7.74
N ALA A 70 -1.32 -16.17 -7.71
CA ALA A 70 -0.94 -16.84 -8.95
C ALA A 70 -2.17 -16.86 -9.91
N PRO A 71 -1.99 -16.70 -11.24
CA PRO A 71 -3.11 -16.60 -12.18
C PRO A 71 -4.13 -17.72 -12.06
N ALA A 72 -3.67 -18.95 -11.80
CA ALA A 72 -4.55 -20.12 -11.62
C ALA A 72 -5.39 -20.10 -10.33
N GLN A 73 -5.03 -19.24 -9.36
CA GLN A 73 -5.71 -19.09 -8.07
C GLN A 73 -6.55 -17.80 -8.00
N ALA A 74 -6.32 -16.86 -8.93
CA ALA A 74 -7.01 -15.59 -8.96
C ALA A 74 -8.52 -15.79 -9.18
N ASN A 75 -9.35 -15.28 -8.26
CA ASN A 75 -10.80 -15.37 -8.35
C ASN A 75 -11.45 -14.13 -8.97
N GLY A 76 -10.66 -13.16 -9.43
CA GLY A 76 -11.09 -11.90 -10.03
C GLY A 76 -11.47 -10.80 -9.00
N CYS A 77 -11.63 -11.11 -7.73
CA CYS A 77 -11.88 -10.10 -6.71
C CYS A 77 -10.61 -9.32 -6.37
N ALA A 78 -10.75 -8.02 -6.11
CA ALA A 78 -9.64 -7.17 -5.68
C ALA A 78 -10.04 -6.25 -4.53
N ILE A 79 -9.08 -5.94 -3.67
CA ILE A 79 -9.28 -5.05 -2.51
C ILE A 79 -8.15 -4.02 -2.44
N LEU A 80 -8.51 -2.74 -2.41
CA LEU A 80 -7.62 -1.68 -2.00
C LEU A 80 -7.56 -1.69 -0.46
N VAL A 81 -6.40 -2.00 0.12
CA VAL A 81 -6.17 -2.05 1.56
C VAL A 81 -5.55 -0.72 2.01
N ILE A 82 -6.20 -0.03 2.94
CA ILE A 82 -5.80 1.28 3.44
C ILE A 82 -5.43 1.15 4.92
N PRO A 83 -4.13 1.17 5.26
CA PRO A 83 -3.69 1.14 6.65
C PRO A 83 -4.11 2.39 7.42
N GLY A 84 -4.34 2.25 8.72
CA GLY A 84 -4.58 3.35 9.63
C GLY A 84 -3.30 3.93 10.23
N GLY A 85 -3.47 4.71 11.28
CA GLY A 85 -2.38 5.42 11.99
C GLY A 85 -2.69 6.88 12.24
N GLY A 86 -3.98 7.25 12.37
CA GLY A 86 -4.47 8.58 12.76
C GLY A 86 -4.11 9.69 11.76
N HIS A 87 -3.90 9.36 10.49
CA HIS A 87 -3.38 10.27 9.45
C HIS A 87 -2.03 10.90 9.77
N ARG A 88 -1.27 10.32 10.73
CA ARG A 88 0.08 10.77 11.11
C ARG A 88 1.16 9.80 10.65
N VAL A 89 0.80 8.55 10.52
CA VAL A 89 1.66 7.43 10.12
C VAL A 89 0.79 6.39 9.44
N LEU A 90 1.36 5.52 8.63
CA LEU A 90 0.70 4.30 8.16
C LEU A 90 1.25 3.11 8.94
N ALA A 91 0.40 2.38 9.63
CA ALA A 91 0.68 1.09 10.25
C ALA A 91 0.81 -0.01 9.18
N ILE A 92 1.69 0.24 8.19
CA ILE A 92 1.70 -0.41 6.88
C ILE A 92 2.00 -1.90 6.92
N ALA A 93 2.71 -2.38 7.95
CA ALA A 93 3.00 -3.79 8.09
C ALA A 93 1.75 -4.60 8.44
N HIS A 94 1.18 -4.37 9.64
CA HIS A 94 0.12 -5.24 10.15
C HIS A 94 -1.27 -4.93 9.58
N GLU A 95 -1.55 -3.68 9.20
CA GLU A 95 -2.82 -3.26 8.58
C GLU A 95 -2.75 -3.17 7.04
N GLY A 96 -1.56 -3.36 6.47
CA GLY A 96 -1.33 -3.34 5.03
C GLY A 96 -0.77 -4.67 4.52
N TYR A 97 0.54 -4.86 4.65
CA TYR A 97 1.26 -5.98 4.02
C TYR A 97 0.78 -7.36 4.50
N ASN A 98 0.58 -7.55 5.81
CA ASN A 98 0.12 -8.83 6.36
C ASN A 98 -1.31 -9.16 5.90
N VAL A 99 -2.19 -8.16 5.84
CA VAL A 99 -3.56 -8.30 5.33
C VAL A 99 -3.55 -8.63 3.84
N ALA A 100 -2.75 -7.92 3.06
CA ALA A 100 -2.63 -8.14 1.62
C ALA A 100 -2.07 -9.52 1.29
N GLU A 101 -1.08 -9.99 2.05
CA GLU A 101 -0.53 -11.34 1.89
C GLU A 101 -1.57 -12.42 2.22
N TRP A 102 -2.36 -12.23 3.28
CA TRP A 102 -3.47 -13.13 3.59
C TRP A 102 -4.51 -13.18 2.47
N LEU A 103 -4.92 -12.04 1.94
CA LEU A 103 -5.87 -11.94 0.82
C LEU A 103 -5.32 -12.64 -0.43
N ARG A 104 -4.05 -12.37 -0.77
CA ARG A 104 -3.35 -13.01 -1.88
C ARG A 104 -3.35 -14.54 -1.77
N ALA A 105 -3.07 -15.06 -0.57
CA ALA A 105 -3.08 -16.50 -0.30
C ALA A 105 -4.47 -17.14 -0.48
N HIS A 106 -5.55 -16.32 -0.42
CA HIS A 106 -6.94 -16.74 -0.64
C HIS A 106 -7.47 -16.41 -2.05
N GLY A 107 -6.59 -16.14 -3.01
CA GLY A 107 -6.96 -15.90 -4.40
C GLY A 107 -7.54 -14.51 -4.69
N ILE A 108 -7.43 -13.58 -3.74
CA ILE A 108 -7.92 -12.20 -3.86
C ILE A 108 -6.72 -11.29 -4.13
N ALA A 109 -6.76 -10.52 -5.21
CA ALA A 109 -5.76 -9.50 -5.46
C ALA A 109 -5.88 -8.39 -4.41
N ALA A 110 -4.77 -8.00 -3.79
CA ALA A 110 -4.76 -6.94 -2.79
C ALA A 110 -3.73 -5.87 -3.17
N PHE A 111 -4.07 -4.62 -2.87
CA PHE A 111 -3.25 -3.47 -3.20
C PHE A 111 -3.13 -2.60 -1.97
N VAL A 112 -1.93 -2.51 -1.39
CA VAL A 112 -1.69 -1.69 -0.20
C VAL A 112 -1.44 -0.25 -0.62
N LEU A 113 -2.24 0.65 -0.10
CA LEU A 113 -2.13 2.08 -0.37
C LEU A 113 -1.15 2.76 0.59
N LYS A 114 -0.19 3.46 0.04
CA LYS A 114 0.63 4.43 0.74
C LYS A 114 0.19 5.82 0.28
N HIS A 115 -0.68 6.48 1.08
CA HIS A 115 -1.23 7.80 0.78
C HIS A 115 -0.59 8.89 1.62
N ARG A 116 -0.75 10.15 1.22
CA ARG A 116 -0.27 11.32 1.96
C ARG A 116 -1.04 11.50 3.27
N LEU A 117 -0.35 12.01 4.30
CA LEU A 117 -0.83 12.06 5.69
C LEU A 117 -1.14 13.50 6.10
N ALA A 118 -2.39 13.76 6.49
CA ALA A 118 -2.87 15.12 6.78
C ALA A 118 -2.51 15.60 8.20
N ASN A 119 -2.42 14.69 9.17
CA ASN A 119 -2.21 15.04 10.59
C ASN A 119 -0.76 14.85 11.04
N GLU A 120 0.15 14.62 10.12
CA GLU A 120 1.58 14.58 10.41
C GLU A 120 2.09 15.97 10.80
N THR A 121 3.09 16.04 11.68
CA THR A 121 3.67 17.32 12.09
C THR A 121 4.17 18.11 10.88
N ASN A 122 3.75 19.36 10.77
CA ASN A 122 4.04 20.26 9.65
C ASN A 122 3.46 19.81 8.29
N SER A 123 2.51 18.89 8.28
CA SER A 123 1.81 18.55 7.06
C SER A 123 1.01 19.73 6.52
N THR A 124 1.03 19.89 5.20
CA THR A 124 0.17 20.83 4.48
C THR A 124 -0.96 20.12 3.75
N TYR A 125 -1.01 18.80 3.86
CA TYR A 125 -2.03 17.95 3.24
C TYR A 125 -3.34 17.98 4.04
N GLN A 126 -4.43 17.67 3.36
CA GLN A 126 -5.77 17.58 3.95
C GLN A 126 -6.37 16.21 3.63
N ILE A 127 -7.15 15.68 4.57
CA ILE A 127 -7.80 14.36 4.44
C ILE A 127 -8.70 14.34 3.19
N GLU A 128 -9.58 15.33 3.06
CA GLU A 128 -10.57 15.40 1.98
C GLU A 128 -10.00 15.91 0.64
N ARG A 129 -8.74 16.27 0.57
CA ARG A 129 -8.08 16.75 -0.64
C ARG A 129 -6.98 15.79 -1.10
N GLU A 130 -5.77 15.88 -0.56
CA GLU A 130 -4.64 15.08 -1.03
C GLU A 130 -4.76 13.61 -0.68
N SER A 131 -5.18 13.27 0.55
CA SER A 131 -5.32 11.86 0.95
C SER A 131 -6.46 11.18 0.19
N LEU A 132 -7.60 11.88 0.00
CA LEU A 132 -8.72 11.37 -0.79
C LEU A 132 -8.35 11.26 -2.27
N ALA A 133 -7.66 12.25 -2.85
CA ALA A 133 -7.21 12.19 -4.24
C ALA A 133 -6.30 10.98 -4.50
N ASP A 134 -5.39 10.67 -3.56
CA ASP A 134 -4.54 9.48 -3.65
C ASP A 134 -5.38 8.19 -3.61
N THR A 135 -6.38 8.13 -2.74
CA THR A 135 -7.27 6.97 -2.61
C THR A 135 -8.12 6.77 -3.87
N GLN A 136 -8.70 7.84 -4.41
CA GLN A 136 -9.44 7.81 -5.67
C GLN A 136 -8.54 7.41 -6.84
N ARG A 137 -7.33 7.96 -6.91
CA ARG A 137 -6.34 7.63 -7.94
C ARG A 137 -5.93 6.16 -7.87
N ALA A 138 -5.75 5.60 -6.67
CA ALA A 138 -5.45 4.18 -6.48
C ALA A 138 -6.56 3.28 -7.04
N MET A 139 -7.83 3.59 -6.76
CA MET A 139 -8.98 2.85 -7.30
C MET A 139 -9.02 2.90 -8.84
N ARG A 140 -8.76 4.07 -9.42
CA ARG A 140 -8.69 4.25 -10.88
C ARG A 140 -7.51 3.48 -11.49
N LEU A 141 -6.35 3.54 -10.85
CA LEU A 141 -5.15 2.82 -11.32
C LEU A 141 -5.39 1.30 -11.34
N ILE A 142 -6.01 0.76 -10.30
CA ILE A 142 -6.35 -0.68 -10.26
C ILE A 142 -7.30 -1.03 -11.41
N ARG A 143 -8.32 -0.23 -11.67
CA ARG A 143 -9.25 -0.46 -12.79
C ARG A 143 -8.59 -0.35 -14.15
N SER A 144 -7.72 0.64 -14.34
CA SER A 144 -7.03 0.85 -15.62
C SER A 144 -6.10 -0.31 -15.99
N ARG A 145 -5.63 -1.07 -15.01
CA ARG A 145 -4.73 -2.22 -15.17
C ARG A 145 -5.38 -3.56 -14.80
N ALA A 146 -6.71 -3.60 -14.69
CA ALA A 146 -7.45 -4.77 -14.20
C ALA A 146 -7.17 -6.04 -15.02
N ALA A 147 -7.09 -5.93 -16.35
CA ALA A 147 -6.78 -7.05 -17.23
C ALA A 147 -5.37 -7.61 -16.98
N GLU A 148 -4.37 -6.75 -16.78
CA GLU A 148 -2.99 -7.12 -16.47
C GLU A 148 -2.89 -7.93 -15.15
N TRP A 149 -3.74 -7.58 -14.19
CA TRP A 149 -3.71 -8.16 -12.84
C TRP A 149 -4.75 -9.26 -12.61
N HIS A 150 -5.44 -9.70 -13.67
CA HIS A 150 -6.51 -10.71 -13.61
C HIS A 150 -7.63 -10.32 -12.61
N VAL A 151 -7.97 -9.03 -12.57
CA VAL A 151 -9.01 -8.45 -11.71
C VAL A 151 -10.25 -8.16 -12.54
N ASP A 152 -11.43 -8.49 -12.00
CA ASP A 152 -12.70 -7.99 -12.51
C ASP A 152 -12.93 -6.57 -11.95
N PRO A 153 -12.95 -5.52 -12.78
CA PRO A 153 -13.13 -4.14 -12.31
C PRO A 153 -14.47 -3.90 -11.61
N ALA A 154 -15.48 -4.76 -11.84
CA ALA A 154 -16.75 -4.72 -11.14
C ALA A 154 -16.70 -5.35 -9.73
N ARG A 155 -15.61 -6.05 -9.39
CA ARG A 155 -15.38 -6.72 -8.10
C ARG A 155 -14.23 -6.11 -7.31
N LEU A 156 -13.94 -4.83 -7.53
CA LEU A 156 -12.94 -4.06 -6.79
C LEU A 156 -13.60 -3.36 -5.60
N GLY A 157 -13.24 -3.78 -4.40
CA GLY A 157 -13.65 -3.17 -3.13
C GLY A 157 -12.55 -2.39 -2.44
N VAL A 158 -12.89 -1.83 -1.28
CA VAL A 158 -11.95 -1.12 -0.41
C VAL A 158 -12.07 -1.65 1.03
N MET A 159 -10.94 -1.78 1.70
CA MET A 159 -10.85 -2.14 3.12
C MET A 159 -9.94 -1.13 3.82
N GLY A 160 -10.39 -0.57 4.94
CA GLY A 160 -9.60 0.41 5.68
C GLY A 160 -9.66 0.18 7.18
N PHE A 161 -8.54 0.47 7.85
CA PHE A 161 -8.37 0.30 9.28
C PHE A 161 -8.31 1.66 9.98
N SER A 162 -9.13 1.89 11.02
CA SER A 162 -9.13 3.14 11.79
C SER A 162 -9.20 4.38 10.86
N ALA A 163 -8.18 5.24 10.83
CA ALA A 163 -8.08 6.37 9.89
C ALA A 163 -8.12 5.91 8.40
N GLY A 164 -7.62 4.71 8.08
CA GLY A 164 -7.80 4.11 6.76
C GLY A 164 -9.26 3.72 6.49
N GLY A 165 -10.03 3.38 7.53
CA GLY A 165 -11.48 3.18 7.46
C GLY A 165 -12.22 4.47 7.09
N GLU A 166 -11.80 5.62 7.64
CA GLU A 166 -12.30 6.92 7.21
C GLU A 166 -12.03 7.16 5.70
N MET A 167 -10.83 6.84 5.22
CA MET A 167 -10.51 6.96 3.78
C MET A 167 -11.36 6.02 2.92
N ALA A 168 -11.61 4.79 3.38
CA ALA A 168 -12.47 3.83 2.69
C ALA A 168 -13.92 4.33 2.62
N TRP A 169 -14.42 4.93 3.69
CA TRP A 169 -15.72 5.58 3.69
C TRP A 169 -15.75 6.80 2.77
N LEU A 170 -14.74 7.68 2.85
CA LEU A 170 -14.67 8.88 2.02
C LEU A 170 -14.69 8.57 0.52
N VAL A 171 -13.88 7.60 0.05
CA VAL A 171 -13.88 7.22 -1.37
C VAL A 171 -15.20 6.57 -1.79
N SER A 172 -15.90 5.91 -0.87
CA SER A 172 -17.23 5.34 -1.12
C SER A 172 -18.31 6.41 -1.19
N ALA A 173 -18.20 7.48 -0.40
CA ALA A 173 -19.16 8.60 -0.37
C ALA A 173 -18.89 9.64 -1.47
N LYS A 174 -17.60 9.89 -1.76
CA LYS A 174 -17.15 10.92 -2.71
C LYS A 174 -16.51 10.28 -3.95
N ASN A 175 -17.21 9.34 -4.57
CA ASN A 175 -16.75 8.68 -5.80
C ASN A 175 -17.29 9.36 -7.06
N ASP A 176 -16.70 9.02 -8.21
CA ASP A 176 -17.16 9.40 -9.54
C ASP A 176 -16.97 8.27 -10.56
N ASN A 177 -17.48 8.47 -11.75
CA ASN A 177 -17.38 7.53 -12.86
C ASN A 177 -16.15 7.75 -13.76
N GLY A 178 -15.23 8.64 -13.35
CA GLY A 178 -14.08 9.06 -14.15
C GLY A 178 -14.40 10.24 -15.09
N LEU A 179 -13.36 10.78 -15.66
CA LEU A 179 -13.42 11.94 -16.57
C LEU A 179 -13.15 11.47 -18.00
N ALA A 180 -14.18 11.39 -18.85
CA ALA A 180 -14.06 10.90 -20.22
C ALA A 180 -12.97 11.64 -21.02
N GLU A 181 -12.85 12.96 -20.82
CA GLU A 181 -11.92 13.84 -21.52
C GLU A 181 -10.57 14.02 -20.77
N ALA A 182 -10.30 13.20 -19.75
CA ALA A 182 -9.03 13.28 -19.01
C ALA A 182 -7.84 13.01 -19.93
N LYS A 183 -6.75 13.75 -19.72
CA LYS A 183 -5.50 13.57 -20.47
C LYS A 183 -4.82 12.25 -20.14
N GLU A 184 -4.84 11.85 -18.87
CA GLU A 184 -4.29 10.58 -18.42
C GLU A 184 -5.35 9.48 -18.49
N LEU A 185 -4.96 8.33 -19.05
CA LEU A 185 -5.85 7.18 -19.18
C LEU A 185 -6.45 6.75 -17.84
N VAL A 186 -5.66 6.79 -16.75
CA VAL A 186 -6.09 6.41 -15.41
C VAL A 186 -7.30 7.24 -14.94
N ASP A 187 -7.36 8.52 -15.26
CA ASP A 187 -8.43 9.41 -14.82
C ASP A 187 -9.75 9.22 -15.59
N LYS A 188 -9.74 8.44 -16.67
CA LYS A 188 -10.95 8.05 -17.39
C LYS A 188 -11.75 6.98 -16.68
N PHE A 189 -11.15 6.28 -15.69
CA PHE A 189 -11.80 5.22 -14.91
C PHE A 189 -12.47 5.79 -13.66
N GLY A 190 -13.61 5.23 -13.28
CA GLY A 190 -14.29 5.58 -12.04
C GLY A 190 -13.56 5.09 -10.80
N CYS A 191 -13.80 5.75 -9.66
CA CYS A 191 -13.20 5.38 -8.37
C CYS A 191 -14.19 4.73 -7.38
N ARG A 192 -15.45 4.46 -7.78
CA ARG A 192 -16.49 3.88 -6.91
C ARG A 192 -16.14 2.45 -6.52
N PRO A 193 -15.99 2.10 -5.22
CA PRO A 193 -15.82 0.71 -4.82
C PRO A 193 -17.12 -0.10 -4.99
N ALA A 194 -16.98 -1.40 -5.30
CA ALA A 194 -18.11 -2.33 -5.36
C ALA A 194 -18.63 -2.71 -3.96
N PHE A 195 -17.74 -2.71 -2.97
CA PHE A 195 -18.02 -2.97 -1.57
C PHE A 195 -16.96 -2.28 -0.69
N GLN A 196 -17.27 -2.14 0.60
CA GLN A 196 -16.33 -1.61 1.58
C GLN A 196 -16.32 -2.44 2.86
N ALA A 197 -15.15 -2.50 3.51
CA ALA A 197 -14.97 -3.04 4.85
C ALA A 197 -14.31 -1.95 5.71
N LEU A 198 -14.98 -1.57 6.79
CA LEU A 198 -14.53 -0.55 7.74
C LEU A 198 -14.17 -1.25 9.05
N ILE A 199 -12.94 -1.11 9.52
CA ILE A 199 -12.37 -1.83 10.67
C ILE A 199 -11.79 -0.84 11.66
#